data_d35f6595d0a4d2d3c1cb2ddbc4046144
#
_entry.id   d35f6595d0a4d2d3c1cb2ddbc4046144
#
_cell.length_a   1.000
_cell.length_b   1.000
_cell.length_c   1.000
_cell.angle_alpha   90.00
_cell.angle_beta   90.00
_cell.angle_gamma   90.00
#
_symmetry.space_group_name_H-M   'P 1'
#
loop_
_entity.id
_entity.type
_entity.pdbx_description
1 polymer ?
#
loop_
_entity_poly.entity_id
_entity_poly.type
_entity_poly.pdbx_seq_one_letter_code
_entity_poly.pdbx_strand_id
1 'polypeptide(L)'
;MASTQVNPTRMELTRLKKKLATATRGHKLLKDKRDELMRQFLDLVRENMALRQKVEAGIRSANVNFVIAKAGMSEQALNTALAAPKQAVYLEADKKNVMSVDIPVFHYKTRTADENDIYSYGFAFTSSDLDGAVKSLADILPDMLRLSETEKACQLMAAEIEKTRRRVNALEHVIIPEARKNIKYITMKLDENERRDRKSTRLNSSHVSIS
;
A
#
# COMPACT_ATOMS: atom_id res chain seq x y z
N MET A 1 3.53 -8.38 -31.78
CA MET A 1 2.54 -7.38 -31.28
C MET A 1 1.71 -6.91 -32.46
N ALA A 2 0.40 -7.19 -32.44
CA ALA A 2 -0.51 -6.78 -33.50
C ALA A 2 -0.51 -5.24 -33.56
N SER A 3 -0.12 -4.68 -34.72
CA SER A 3 -0.26 -3.25 -34.98
C SER A 3 -1.76 -2.97 -35.08
N THR A 4 -2.30 -2.25 -34.10
CA THR A 4 -3.65 -1.71 -34.19
C THR A 4 -3.68 -0.84 -35.45
N GLN A 5 -4.40 -1.29 -36.52
CA GLN A 5 -4.59 -0.49 -37.72
C GLN A 5 -5.40 0.75 -37.34
N VAL A 6 -4.69 1.87 -37.21
CA VAL A 6 -5.33 3.16 -36.89
C VAL A 6 -5.68 3.84 -38.23
N ASN A 7 -6.93 4.22 -38.41
CA ASN A 7 -7.38 4.94 -39.59
C ASN A 7 -6.71 6.33 -39.67
N PRO A 8 -6.01 6.68 -40.75
CA PRO A 8 -5.28 7.93 -40.89
C PRO A 8 -6.24 9.10 -41.22
N THR A 9 -6.96 9.59 -40.20
CA THR A 9 -7.86 10.74 -40.31
C THR A 9 -7.41 11.90 -39.42
N ARG A 10 -7.74 13.14 -39.82
CA ARG A 10 -7.46 14.35 -39.01
C ARG A 10 -8.12 14.28 -37.62
N MET A 11 -9.30 13.68 -37.54
CA MET A 11 -10.04 13.53 -36.30
C MET A 11 -9.31 12.56 -35.34
N GLU A 12 -8.82 11.42 -35.82
CA GLU A 12 -8.07 10.46 -35.02
C GLU A 12 -6.70 11.02 -34.59
N LEU A 13 -6.05 11.80 -35.44
CA LEU A 13 -4.84 12.52 -35.09
C LEU A 13 -5.04 13.44 -33.88
N THR A 14 -6.12 14.22 -33.90
CA THR A 14 -6.45 15.14 -32.79
C THR A 14 -6.77 14.39 -31.51
N ARG A 15 -7.51 13.27 -31.61
CA ARG A 15 -7.83 12.38 -30.48
C ARG A 15 -6.56 11.77 -29.87
N LEU A 16 -5.65 11.26 -30.68
CA LEU A 16 -4.39 10.67 -30.21
C LEU A 16 -3.47 11.72 -29.58
N LYS A 17 -3.41 12.94 -30.12
CA LYS A 17 -2.65 14.05 -29.50
C LYS A 17 -3.21 14.40 -28.12
N LYS A 18 -4.53 14.47 -27.96
CA LYS A 18 -5.17 14.69 -26.65
C LYS A 18 -4.88 13.52 -25.69
N LYS A 19 -5.00 12.27 -26.16
CA LYS A 19 -4.69 11.07 -25.39
C LYS A 19 -3.22 11.06 -24.92
N LEU A 20 -2.28 11.39 -25.80
CA LEU A 20 -0.86 11.49 -25.46
C LEU A 20 -0.60 12.56 -24.39
N ALA A 21 -1.20 13.75 -24.53
CA ALA A 21 -1.05 14.83 -23.54
C ALA A 21 -1.60 14.43 -22.17
N THR A 22 -2.75 13.75 -22.13
CA THR A 22 -3.33 13.22 -20.89
C THR A 22 -2.47 12.10 -20.29
N ALA A 23 -1.98 11.17 -21.11
CA ALA A 23 -1.10 10.09 -20.67
C ALA A 23 0.22 10.61 -20.09
N THR A 24 0.82 11.64 -20.72
CA THR A 24 2.06 12.24 -20.22
C THR A 24 1.87 12.95 -18.88
N ARG A 25 0.76 13.70 -18.73
CA ARG A 25 0.41 14.31 -17.42
C ARG A 25 0.11 13.27 -16.36
N GLY A 26 -0.69 12.24 -16.71
CA GLY A 26 -0.99 11.15 -15.81
C GLY A 26 0.24 10.35 -15.38
N HIS A 27 1.19 10.11 -16.29
CA HIS A 27 2.46 9.47 -15.97
C HIS A 27 3.24 10.27 -14.91
N LYS A 28 3.37 11.61 -15.10
CA LYS A 28 4.06 12.46 -14.12
C LYS A 28 3.39 12.40 -12.74
N LEU A 29 2.06 12.58 -12.68
CA LEU A 29 1.32 12.55 -11.42
C LEU A 29 1.39 11.20 -10.70
N LEU A 30 1.32 10.09 -11.45
CA LEU A 30 1.46 8.75 -10.87
C LEU A 30 2.89 8.47 -10.39
N LYS A 31 3.89 9.01 -11.08
CA LYS A 31 5.29 8.94 -10.65
C LYS A 31 5.48 9.68 -9.33
N ASP A 32 5.02 10.93 -9.25
CA ASP A 32 5.09 11.74 -8.03
C ASP A 32 4.33 11.06 -6.86
N LYS A 33 3.14 10.51 -7.14
CA LYS A 33 2.38 9.72 -6.14
C LYS A 33 3.17 8.50 -5.66
N ARG A 34 3.80 7.74 -6.57
CA ARG A 34 4.60 6.57 -6.21
C ARG A 34 5.78 6.95 -5.31
N ASP A 35 6.47 8.01 -5.67
CA ASP A 35 7.67 8.44 -4.96
C ASP A 35 7.32 8.93 -3.54
N GLU A 36 6.19 9.62 -3.36
CA GLU A 36 5.69 10.01 -2.04
C GLU A 36 5.21 8.81 -1.21
N LEU A 37 4.47 7.87 -1.82
CA LEU A 37 4.09 6.62 -1.14
C LEU A 37 5.32 5.83 -0.70
N MET A 38 6.38 5.78 -1.52
CA MET A 38 7.62 5.10 -1.18
C MET A 38 8.31 5.74 0.02
N ARG A 39 8.31 7.09 0.11
CA ARG A 39 8.88 7.81 1.25
C ARG A 39 8.15 7.46 2.55
N GLN A 40 6.82 7.53 2.54
CA GLN A 40 6.00 7.20 3.70
C GLN A 40 6.12 5.72 4.09
N PHE A 41 6.20 4.83 3.11
CA PHE A 41 6.43 3.41 3.34
C PHE A 41 7.75 3.15 4.05
N LEU A 42 8.85 3.80 3.65
CA LEU A 42 10.14 3.65 4.30
C LEU A 42 10.13 4.15 5.76
N ASP A 43 9.42 5.23 6.03
CA ASP A 43 9.26 5.74 7.40
C ASP A 43 8.48 4.75 8.28
N LEU A 44 7.38 4.18 7.75
CA LEU A 44 6.62 3.14 8.45
C LEU A 44 7.44 1.84 8.66
N VAL A 45 8.27 1.45 7.71
CA VAL A 45 9.14 0.28 7.86
C VAL A 45 10.15 0.48 9.00
N ARG A 46 10.72 1.68 9.13
CA ARG A 46 11.63 2.00 10.25
C ARG A 46 10.90 1.94 11.59
N GLU A 47 9.72 2.53 11.68
CA GLU A 47 8.88 2.46 12.88
C GLU A 47 8.52 1.01 13.21
N ASN A 48 8.11 0.23 12.24
CA ASN A 48 7.80 -1.19 12.39
C ASN A 48 8.98 -1.99 12.93
N MET A 49 10.19 -1.78 12.39
CA MET A 49 11.40 -2.45 12.89
C MET A 49 11.70 -2.12 14.34
N ALA A 50 11.57 -0.85 14.73
CA ALA A 50 11.81 -0.40 16.11
C ALA A 50 10.78 -1.01 17.08
N LEU A 51 9.49 -0.97 16.72
CA LEU A 51 8.41 -1.57 17.50
C LEU A 51 8.58 -3.09 17.62
N ARG A 52 8.94 -3.76 16.54
CA ARG A 52 9.18 -5.20 16.53
C ARG A 52 10.30 -5.61 17.49
N GLN A 53 11.43 -4.90 17.47
CA GLN A 53 12.53 -5.15 18.39
C GLN A 53 12.09 -4.95 19.85
N LYS A 54 11.31 -3.90 20.11
CA LYS A 54 10.78 -3.62 21.46
C LYS A 54 9.84 -4.74 21.94
N VAL A 55 8.91 -5.15 21.09
CA VAL A 55 7.94 -6.22 21.39
C VAL A 55 8.64 -7.56 21.57
N GLU A 56 9.60 -7.92 20.70
CA GLU A 56 10.38 -9.16 20.84
C GLU A 56 11.19 -9.21 22.12
N ALA A 57 11.82 -8.09 22.51
CA ALA A 57 12.55 -8.00 23.77
C ALA A 57 11.63 -8.16 24.97
N GLY A 58 10.47 -7.52 24.94
CA GLY A 58 9.49 -7.61 26.01
C GLY A 58 8.86 -9.01 26.15
N ILE A 59 8.48 -9.63 25.05
CA ILE A 59 7.96 -11.02 25.05
C ILE A 59 9.04 -11.98 25.58
N ARG A 60 10.31 -11.78 25.21
CA ARG A 60 11.40 -12.62 25.71
C ARG A 60 11.54 -12.48 27.23
N SER A 61 11.49 -11.27 27.77
CA SER A 61 11.50 -11.03 29.23
C SER A 61 10.30 -11.68 29.91
N ALA A 62 9.10 -11.49 29.37
CA ALA A 62 7.88 -12.10 29.93
C ALA A 62 7.96 -13.64 29.92
N ASN A 63 8.47 -14.23 28.86
CA ASN A 63 8.65 -15.69 28.77
C ASN A 63 9.66 -16.23 29.79
N VAL A 64 10.76 -15.50 30.05
CA VAL A 64 11.72 -15.89 31.09
C VAL A 64 11.06 -15.91 32.46
N ASN A 65 10.34 -14.83 32.80
CA ASN A 65 9.61 -14.76 34.08
C ASN A 65 8.55 -15.87 34.19
N PHE A 66 7.86 -16.17 33.10
CA PHE A 66 6.87 -17.26 33.06
C PHE A 66 7.51 -18.65 33.26
N VAL A 67 8.68 -18.91 32.68
CA VAL A 67 9.42 -20.16 32.89
C VAL A 67 9.86 -20.30 34.34
N ILE A 68 10.33 -19.22 34.98
CA ILE A 68 10.70 -19.21 36.39
C ILE A 68 9.47 -19.49 37.25
N ALA A 69 8.34 -18.82 37.00
CA ALA A 69 7.07 -19.08 37.69
C ALA A 69 6.62 -20.53 37.55
N LYS A 70 6.72 -21.09 36.34
CA LYS A 70 6.38 -22.51 36.09
C LYS A 70 7.27 -23.47 36.83
N ALA A 71 8.53 -23.17 37.06
CA ALA A 71 9.46 -24.00 37.82
C ALA A 71 9.14 -24.01 39.34
N GLY A 72 8.57 -22.90 39.86
CA GLY A 72 8.21 -22.74 41.26
C GLY A 72 6.79 -23.20 41.63
N MET A 73 5.92 -23.43 40.63
CA MET A 73 4.52 -23.75 40.83
C MET A 73 4.16 -25.13 40.27
N SER A 74 3.11 -25.76 40.84
CA SER A 74 2.56 -26.98 40.21
C SER A 74 1.80 -26.64 38.92
N GLU A 75 1.83 -27.53 37.96
CA GLU A 75 1.11 -27.35 36.68
C GLU A 75 -0.38 -27.14 36.86
N GLN A 76 -0.99 -27.82 37.83
CA GLN A 76 -2.40 -27.68 38.17
C GLN A 76 -2.70 -26.29 38.73
N ALA A 77 -1.88 -25.75 39.62
CA ALA A 77 -2.03 -24.41 40.17
C ALA A 77 -1.93 -23.33 39.08
N LEU A 78 -0.94 -23.48 38.18
CA LEU A 78 -0.72 -22.55 37.06
C LEU A 78 -1.94 -22.56 36.10
N ASN A 79 -2.39 -23.75 35.69
CA ASN A 79 -3.56 -23.87 34.83
C ASN A 79 -4.83 -23.30 35.45
N THR A 80 -5.02 -23.49 36.75
CA THR A 80 -6.15 -22.94 37.49
C THR A 80 -6.07 -21.41 37.56
N ALA A 81 -4.90 -20.85 37.82
CA ALA A 81 -4.68 -19.41 37.91
C ALA A 81 -4.98 -18.70 36.59
N LEU A 82 -4.64 -19.32 35.45
CA LEU A 82 -4.80 -18.73 34.12
C LEU A 82 -6.12 -19.11 33.42
N ALA A 83 -6.95 -20.00 34.01
CA ALA A 83 -8.15 -20.52 33.36
C ALA A 83 -9.24 -19.48 33.08
N ALA A 84 -9.35 -18.44 33.92
CA ALA A 84 -10.42 -17.44 33.84
C ALA A 84 -9.84 -16.02 33.86
N PRO A 85 -9.57 -15.40 32.71
CA PRO A 85 -9.07 -14.04 32.66
C PRO A 85 -10.11 -13.04 33.19
N LYS A 86 -9.71 -12.17 34.08
CA LYS A 86 -10.54 -11.11 34.66
C LYS A 86 -10.66 -9.92 33.73
N GLN A 87 -9.57 -9.56 33.07
CA GLN A 87 -9.51 -8.45 32.12
C GLN A 87 -9.85 -8.91 30.70
N ALA A 88 -10.53 -8.06 29.96
CA ALA A 88 -10.80 -8.23 28.53
C ALA A 88 -10.45 -6.95 27.78
N VAL A 89 -9.91 -7.10 26.59
CA VAL A 89 -9.57 -5.98 25.71
C VAL A 89 -10.47 -6.02 24.49
N TYR A 90 -11.21 -4.95 24.28
CA TYR A 90 -12.08 -4.76 23.10
C TYR A 90 -11.36 -3.89 22.09
N LEU A 91 -11.25 -4.38 20.85
CA LEU A 91 -10.59 -3.70 19.76
C LEU A 91 -11.62 -3.15 18.77
N GLU A 92 -11.61 -1.85 18.55
CA GLU A 92 -12.36 -1.16 17.49
C GLU A 92 -11.38 -0.81 16.37
N ALA A 93 -11.68 -1.22 15.14
CA ALA A 93 -10.81 -0.95 13.98
C ALA A 93 -11.45 0.10 13.09
N ASP A 94 -10.87 1.28 13.06
CA ASP A 94 -11.22 2.36 12.16
C ASP A 94 -10.31 2.39 10.92
N LYS A 95 -10.65 3.21 9.93
CA LYS A 95 -9.89 3.38 8.71
C LYS A 95 -9.47 4.83 8.53
N LYS A 96 -8.19 5.05 8.32
CA LYS A 96 -7.63 6.35 7.93
C LYS A 96 -7.15 6.29 6.49
N ASN A 97 -7.63 7.20 5.64
CA ASN A 97 -7.17 7.26 4.26
C ASN A 97 -5.88 8.07 4.14
N VAL A 98 -4.85 7.46 3.58
CA VAL A 98 -3.57 8.09 3.28
C VAL A 98 -3.24 7.86 1.82
N MET A 99 -3.29 8.90 0.99
CA MET A 99 -3.01 8.86 -0.45
C MET A 99 -3.79 7.79 -1.22
N SER A 100 -5.06 7.59 -0.88
CA SER A 100 -5.96 6.56 -1.44
C SER A 100 -5.65 5.13 -0.97
N VAL A 101 -4.91 4.97 0.13
CA VAL A 101 -4.73 3.72 0.85
C VAL A 101 -5.48 3.81 2.17
N ASP A 102 -6.39 2.89 2.42
CA ASP A 102 -7.13 2.81 3.67
C ASP A 102 -6.30 2.02 4.70
N ILE A 103 -5.66 2.76 5.60
CA ILE A 103 -4.82 2.19 6.67
C ILE A 103 -5.72 1.97 7.88
N PRO A 104 -5.67 0.79 8.55
CA PRO A 104 -6.39 0.57 9.79
C PRO A 104 -5.80 1.41 10.91
N VAL A 105 -6.65 1.88 11.80
CA VAL A 105 -6.30 2.52 13.08
C VAL A 105 -7.01 1.77 14.18
N PHE A 106 -6.27 1.31 15.18
CA PHE A 106 -6.80 0.50 16.26
C PHE A 106 -7.05 1.35 17.50
N HIS A 107 -8.29 1.33 17.95
CA HIS A 107 -8.68 1.87 19.24
C HIS A 107 -9.02 0.70 20.16
N TYR A 108 -8.38 0.62 21.32
CA TYR A 108 -8.66 -0.45 22.27
C TYR A 108 -9.21 0.12 23.58
N LYS A 109 -10.11 -0.62 24.17
CA LYS A 109 -10.69 -0.32 25.48
C LYS A 109 -10.54 -1.55 26.35
N THR A 110 -10.10 -1.36 27.57
CA THR A 110 -10.06 -2.40 28.59
C THR A 110 -11.43 -2.48 29.27
N ARG A 111 -11.81 -3.69 29.71
CA ARG A 111 -13.07 -3.92 30.41
C ARG A 111 -13.18 -3.05 31.66
N THR A 112 -12.10 -2.94 32.45
CA THR A 112 -12.01 -2.12 33.64
C THR A 112 -10.83 -1.15 33.50
N ALA A 113 -10.94 0.00 34.13
CA ALA A 113 -9.88 1.01 34.13
C ALA A 113 -8.81 0.75 35.20
N ASP A 114 -9.01 -0.24 36.06
CA ASP A 114 -8.07 -0.58 37.14
C ASP A 114 -6.90 -1.41 36.59
N GLU A 115 -5.68 -0.92 36.76
CA GLU A 115 -4.45 -1.61 36.33
C GLU A 115 -4.22 -2.94 37.04
N ASN A 116 -4.78 -3.12 38.26
CA ASN A 116 -4.64 -4.35 39.05
C ASN A 116 -5.58 -5.48 38.60
N ASP A 117 -6.57 -5.19 37.77
CA ASP A 117 -7.51 -6.19 37.27
C ASP A 117 -6.91 -7.16 36.25
N ILE A 118 -5.61 -7.01 35.91
CA ILE A 118 -4.88 -7.98 35.09
C ILE A 118 -4.67 -9.33 35.83
N TYR A 119 -4.70 -9.34 37.16
CA TYR A 119 -4.51 -10.53 37.96
C TYR A 119 -5.87 -11.25 38.20
N SER A 120 -6.03 -12.44 37.63
CA SER A 120 -7.25 -13.25 37.72
C SER A 120 -7.24 -14.22 38.90
N TYR A 121 -6.15 -14.27 39.65
CA TYR A 121 -5.90 -15.26 40.71
C TYR A 121 -5.61 -14.58 42.04
N GLY A 122 -5.77 -15.35 43.13
CA GLY A 122 -5.45 -14.90 44.48
C GLY A 122 -4.01 -15.26 44.88
N PHE A 123 -3.54 -14.71 45.98
CA PHE A 123 -2.19 -14.92 46.53
C PHE A 123 -1.89 -16.35 46.98
N ALA A 124 -2.92 -17.17 47.20
CA ALA A 124 -2.74 -18.54 47.64
C ALA A 124 -2.24 -19.40 46.47
N PHE A 125 -1.10 -20.05 46.65
CA PHE A 125 -0.45 -20.99 45.71
C PHE A 125 0.09 -20.36 44.44
N THR A 126 0.21 -19.02 44.35
CA THR A 126 0.79 -18.32 43.21
C THR A 126 2.15 -17.66 43.57
N SER A 127 3.07 -17.63 42.60
CA SER A 127 4.39 -17.06 42.77
C SER A 127 4.38 -15.59 42.28
N SER A 128 5.17 -14.72 42.91
CA SER A 128 5.36 -13.34 42.47
C SER A 128 5.99 -13.22 41.08
N ASP A 129 6.68 -14.28 40.63
CA ASP A 129 7.24 -14.34 39.27
C ASP A 129 6.15 -14.41 38.21
N LEU A 130 5.01 -15.06 38.54
CA LEU A 130 3.83 -15.07 37.68
C LEU A 130 3.23 -13.67 37.52
N ASP A 131 3.18 -12.89 38.61
CA ASP A 131 2.72 -11.51 38.58
C ASP A 131 3.62 -10.66 37.67
N GLY A 132 4.94 -10.84 37.77
CA GLY A 132 5.93 -10.20 36.90
C GLY A 132 5.75 -10.54 35.44
N ALA A 133 5.46 -11.81 35.11
CA ALA A 133 5.19 -12.25 33.76
C ALA A 133 3.90 -11.64 33.17
N VAL A 134 2.82 -11.68 33.94
CA VAL A 134 1.52 -11.12 33.53
C VAL A 134 1.61 -9.61 33.33
N LYS A 135 2.26 -8.90 34.26
CA LYS A 135 2.50 -7.46 34.13
C LYS A 135 3.31 -7.13 32.89
N SER A 136 4.42 -7.85 32.65
CA SER A 136 5.24 -7.64 31.46
C SER A 136 4.46 -7.83 30.16
N LEU A 137 3.55 -8.79 30.10
CA LEU A 137 2.67 -8.99 28.94
C LEU A 137 1.63 -7.87 28.80
N ALA A 138 1.05 -7.40 29.90
CA ALA A 138 0.11 -6.28 29.90
C ALA A 138 0.76 -4.99 29.41
N ASP A 139 2.00 -4.71 29.83
CA ASP A 139 2.78 -3.52 29.44
C ASP A 139 3.14 -3.53 27.94
N ILE A 140 3.31 -4.71 27.34
CA ILE A 140 3.67 -4.87 25.93
C ILE A 140 2.44 -4.83 25.02
N LEU A 141 1.24 -5.11 25.51
CA LEU A 141 0.03 -5.22 24.72
C LEU A 141 -0.23 -3.98 23.83
N PRO A 142 -0.10 -2.72 24.30
CA PRO A 142 -0.25 -1.55 23.46
C PRO A 142 0.74 -1.51 22.29
N ASP A 143 2.00 -1.88 22.55
CA ASP A 143 3.04 -1.94 21.51
C ASP A 143 2.75 -3.06 20.49
N MET A 144 2.20 -4.20 20.90
CA MET A 144 1.77 -5.27 19.99
C MET A 144 0.62 -4.82 19.08
N LEU A 145 -0.37 -4.11 19.61
CA LEU A 145 -1.47 -3.57 18.83
C LEU A 145 -0.97 -2.54 17.80
N ARG A 146 -0.09 -1.63 18.24
CA ARG A 146 0.55 -0.67 17.34
C ARG A 146 1.42 -1.33 16.28
N LEU A 147 2.15 -2.38 16.63
CA LEU A 147 2.92 -3.18 15.68
C LEU A 147 2.00 -3.79 14.61
N SER A 148 0.88 -4.40 15.02
CA SER A 148 -0.08 -4.98 14.09
C SER A 148 -0.69 -3.95 13.14
N GLU A 149 -0.98 -2.74 13.63
CA GLU A 149 -1.45 -1.60 12.83
C GLU A 149 -0.41 -1.19 11.79
N THR A 150 0.85 -0.98 12.20
CA THR A 150 1.94 -0.57 11.30
C THR A 150 2.29 -1.67 10.30
N GLU A 151 2.28 -2.94 10.68
CA GLU A 151 2.49 -4.06 9.75
C GLU A 151 1.40 -4.11 8.68
N LYS A 152 0.15 -3.96 9.07
CA LYS A 152 -0.96 -3.94 8.11
C LYS A 152 -0.90 -2.72 7.19
N ALA A 153 -0.54 -1.56 7.72
CA ALA A 153 -0.31 -0.35 6.95
C ALA A 153 0.79 -0.55 5.90
N CYS A 154 1.92 -1.15 6.28
CA CYS A 154 3.02 -1.49 5.38
C CYS A 154 2.57 -2.42 4.25
N GLN A 155 1.81 -3.47 4.56
CA GLN A 155 1.28 -4.40 3.54
C GLN A 155 0.39 -3.70 2.51
N LEU A 156 -0.54 -2.85 2.98
CA LEU A 156 -1.46 -2.13 2.11
C LEU A 156 -0.74 -1.09 1.25
N MET A 157 0.22 -0.35 1.82
CA MET A 157 1.05 0.58 1.07
C MET A 157 1.92 -0.12 0.03
N ALA A 158 2.55 -1.24 0.36
CA ALA A 158 3.36 -2.03 -0.57
C ALA A 158 2.53 -2.48 -1.79
N ALA A 159 1.30 -2.96 -1.56
CA ALA A 159 0.39 -3.37 -2.62
C ALA A 159 0.00 -2.20 -3.55
N GLU A 160 -0.28 -1.01 -2.99
CA GLU A 160 -0.61 0.16 -3.81
C GLU A 160 0.61 0.72 -4.56
N ILE A 161 1.81 0.68 -3.96
CA ILE A 161 3.07 1.04 -4.63
C ILE A 161 3.29 0.13 -5.83
N GLU A 162 3.12 -1.19 -5.68
CA GLU A 162 3.26 -2.14 -6.77
C GLU A 162 2.26 -1.88 -7.90
N LYS A 163 0.99 -1.66 -7.55
CA LYS A 163 -0.07 -1.33 -8.49
C LYS A 163 0.21 -0.02 -9.25
N THR A 164 0.68 1.00 -8.54
CA THR A 164 1.05 2.28 -9.14
C THR A 164 2.28 2.14 -10.04
N ARG A 165 3.29 1.36 -9.62
CA ARG A 165 4.47 1.04 -10.43
C ARG A 165 4.10 0.36 -11.75
N ARG A 166 3.19 -0.63 -11.71
CA ARG A 166 2.70 -1.30 -12.93
C ARG A 166 2.01 -0.32 -13.88
N ARG A 167 1.20 0.61 -13.35
CA ARG A 167 0.52 1.65 -14.15
C ARG A 167 1.53 2.64 -14.77
N VAL A 168 2.52 3.09 -14.00
CA VAL A 168 3.58 3.98 -14.50
C VAL A 168 4.36 3.30 -15.62
N ASN A 169 4.78 2.05 -15.44
CA ASN A 169 5.50 1.28 -16.44
C ASN A 169 4.67 1.06 -17.71
N ALA A 170 3.38 0.76 -17.59
CA ALA A 170 2.48 0.61 -18.74
C ALA A 170 2.34 1.92 -19.54
N LEU A 171 2.24 3.06 -18.85
CA LEU A 171 2.20 4.37 -19.50
C LEU A 171 3.53 4.69 -20.22
N GLU A 172 4.65 4.46 -19.56
CA GLU A 172 5.98 4.83 -20.06
C GLU A 172 6.43 3.96 -21.24
N HIS A 173 6.26 2.64 -21.13
CA HIS A 173 6.83 1.70 -22.09
C HIS A 173 5.85 1.21 -23.17
N VAL A 174 4.54 1.35 -22.96
CA VAL A 174 3.53 0.86 -23.90
C VAL A 174 2.72 2.02 -24.46
N ILE A 175 1.96 2.72 -23.63
CA ILE A 175 0.91 3.65 -24.08
C ILE A 175 1.52 4.89 -24.74
N ILE A 176 2.52 5.53 -24.14
CA ILE A 176 3.14 6.75 -24.66
C ILE A 176 3.92 6.47 -25.95
N PRO A 177 4.78 5.44 -26.06
CA PRO A 177 5.48 5.13 -27.29
C PRO A 177 4.53 4.73 -28.43
N GLU A 178 3.50 3.93 -28.15
CA GLU A 178 2.51 3.54 -29.15
C GLU A 178 1.74 4.77 -29.67
N ALA A 179 1.28 5.64 -28.79
CA ALA A 179 0.60 6.87 -29.19
C ALA A 179 1.49 7.76 -30.07
N ARG A 180 2.79 7.92 -29.72
CA ARG A 180 3.75 8.66 -30.53
C ARG A 180 3.96 8.04 -31.90
N LYS A 181 4.09 6.71 -31.98
CA LYS A 181 4.24 5.97 -33.24
C LYS A 181 3.03 6.17 -34.14
N ASN A 182 1.82 6.04 -33.58
CA ASN A 182 0.58 6.19 -34.32
C ASN A 182 0.37 7.63 -34.81
N ILE A 183 0.68 8.64 -34.02
CA ILE A 183 0.66 10.06 -34.39
C ILE A 183 1.60 10.28 -35.57
N LYS A 184 2.85 9.79 -35.51
CA LYS A 184 3.83 9.91 -36.60
C LYS A 184 3.33 9.27 -37.88
N TYR A 185 2.78 8.06 -37.79
CA TYR A 185 2.21 7.33 -38.94
C TYR A 185 1.07 8.11 -39.61
N ILE A 186 0.08 8.58 -38.82
CA ILE A 186 -1.05 9.35 -39.36
C ILE A 186 -0.58 10.65 -40.00
N THR A 187 0.34 11.38 -39.35
CA THR A 187 0.89 12.61 -39.91
C THR A 187 1.55 12.37 -41.27
N MET A 188 2.39 11.33 -41.38
CA MET A 188 3.04 10.99 -42.66
C MET A 188 2.01 10.65 -43.75
N LYS A 189 0.93 9.91 -43.41
CA LYS A 189 -0.12 9.55 -44.36
C LYS A 189 -0.95 10.75 -44.80
N LEU A 190 -1.25 11.66 -43.89
CA LEU A 190 -1.94 12.91 -44.27
C LEU A 190 -1.09 13.80 -45.15
N ASP A 191 0.21 13.95 -44.87
CA ASP A 191 1.14 14.70 -45.69
C ASP A 191 1.30 14.08 -47.11
N GLU A 192 1.32 12.73 -47.18
CA GLU A 192 1.36 12.03 -48.47
C GLU A 192 0.10 12.27 -49.31
N ASN A 193 -1.09 12.24 -48.68
CA ASN A 193 -2.35 12.54 -49.35
C ASN A 193 -2.39 13.99 -49.84
N GLU A 194 -1.97 14.96 -49.00
CA GLU A 194 -1.90 16.38 -49.42
C GLU A 194 -0.94 16.62 -50.58
N ARG A 195 0.18 15.89 -50.63
CA ARG A 195 1.12 15.96 -51.76
C ARG A 195 0.48 15.38 -53.05
N ARG A 196 -0.28 14.30 -52.93
CA ARG A 196 -1.00 13.67 -54.05
C ARG A 196 -2.05 14.62 -54.58
N ASP A 197 -2.87 15.21 -53.71
CA ASP A 197 -3.92 16.15 -54.07
C ASP A 197 -3.34 17.41 -54.78
N ARG A 198 -2.24 17.98 -54.28
CA ARG A 198 -1.56 19.10 -54.94
C ARG A 198 -1.04 18.74 -56.35
N LYS A 199 -0.54 17.50 -56.54
CA LYS A 199 -0.11 17.05 -57.86
C LYS A 199 -1.28 16.90 -58.85
N SER A 200 -2.41 16.30 -58.42
CA SER A 200 -3.59 16.14 -59.22
C SER A 200 -4.25 17.47 -59.60
N THR A 201 -4.29 18.43 -58.65
CA THR A 201 -4.83 19.77 -58.90
C THR A 201 -3.95 20.52 -59.92
N ARG A 202 -2.59 20.43 -59.88
CA ARG A 202 -1.69 21.05 -60.87
C ARG A 202 -1.88 20.40 -62.25
N LEU A 203 -2.05 19.08 -62.34
CA LEU A 203 -2.30 18.39 -63.65
C LEU A 203 -3.63 18.83 -64.24
N ASN A 204 -4.70 18.92 -63.44
CA ASN A 204 -6.00 19.38 -63.94
C ASN A 204 -5.98 20.87 -64.40
N SER A 205 -5.30 21.73 -63.68
CA SER A 205 -5.18 23.14 -64.10
C SER A 205 -4.38 23.34 -65.37
N SER A 206 -3.40 22.45 -65.67
CA SER A 206 -2.66 22.51 -66.94
C SER A 206 -3.48 21.97 -68.14
N HIS A 207 -4.47 21.08 -67.93
CA HIS A 207 -5.37 20.65 -68.98
C HIS A 207 -6.46 21.66 -69.33
N VAL A 208 -6.89 22.48 -68.36
CA VAL A 208 -7.91 23.55 -68.61
C VAL A 208 -7.33 24.77 -69.38
N SER A 209 -6.04 24.96 -69.39
CA SER A 209 -5.39 26.08 -70.13
C SER A 209 -5.04 25.73 -71.59
N ILE A 210 -5.44 24.58 -72.13
CA ILE A 210 -5.18 24.10 -73.50
C ILE A 210 -6.48 23.93 -74.31
N SER A 211 -7.62 24.39 -73.81
CA SER A 211 -8.94 24.36 -74.54
C SER A 211 -9.36 25.76 -74.89
#